data_81336d7d7d64953f33ab1756093461df
#
_entry.id   81336d7d7d64953f33ab1756093461df
#
_cell.length_a   1.000
_cell.length_b   1.000
_cell.length_c   1.000
_cell.angle_alpha   90.00
_cell.angle_beta   90.00
_cell.angle_gamma   90.00
#
_symmetry.space_group_name_H-M   'P 1'
#
loop_
_entity.id
_entity.type
_entity.pdbx_description
1 polymer ?
#
loop_
_entity_poly.entity_id
_entity_poly.type
_entity_poly.pdbx_seq_one_letter_code
_entity_poly.pdbx_strand_id
1 'polypeptide(L)'
;MKELCRYIGTFSLCAVVVASPAAAQEAQSLQSQSVQSQPATSISTYEIKPGDQIEVYVWGEERLQRSMSVLPDGSIAFPLVGQVAAAGRLPQELETVIRDALSSQYRGEVPQVTVSVLTPAPMQFTVLGRVGSPGTFETARDINVIEALSLAGGGTVFANLDRITIIRKGADGLRVLEANIKPLMRGRVDAADLERANIVQIEAGDTIIVP
;
A
#
# COMPACT_ATOMS: atom_id res chain seq x y z
N MET A 1 5.43 -62.40 -47.31
CA MET A 1 6.65 -63.18 -47.55
C MET A 1 7.36 -63.28 -46.23
N LYS A 2 7.22 -64.42 -45.59
CA LYS A 2 8.29 -65.39 -45.32
C LYS A 2 9.21 -64.81 -44.17
N GLU A 3 9.36 -65.40 -43.14
CA GLU A 3 9.53 -66.76 -42.59
C GLU A 3 10.14 -66.50 -41.19
N LEU A 4 9.64 -66.99 -40.13
CA LEU A 4 9.81 -68.35 -39.58
C LEU A 4 11.18 -68.61 -38.96
N CYS A 5 11.17 -69.02 -37.78
CA CYS A 5 11.90 -70.08 -37.05
C CYS A 5 12.52 -69.56 -35.76
N ARG A 6 11.99 -70.02 -34.65
CA ARG A 6 12.22 -71.31 -33.92
C ARG A 6 13.65 -71.39 -33.29
N TYR A 7 13.80 -71.49 -31.99
CA TYR A 7 13.95 -72.72 -31.24
C TYR A 7 14.39 -72.41 -29.80
N ILE A 8 13.64 -72.86 -28.83
CA ILE A 8 13.97 -73.81 -27.75
C ILE A 8 15.16 -73.46 -26.85
N GLY A 9 14.89 -73.18 -25.60
CA GLY A 9 15.02 -74.05 -24.48
C GLY A 9 16.19 -73.73 -23.59
N THR A 10 16.01 -73.47 -22.38
CA THR A 10 16.40 -74.37 -21.32
C THR A 10 16.02 -73.79 -19.93
N PHE A 11 15.42 -74.65 -19.17
CA PHE A 11 15.16 -74.56 -17.75
C PHE A 11 16.38 -74.12 -16.96
N SER A 12 16.24 -73.18 -15.99
CA SER A 12 16.98 -73.24 -14.76
C SER A 12 16.25 -72.43 -13.69
N LEU A 13 15.65 -73.12 -12.86
CA LEU A 13 15.55 -73.24 -11.43
C LEU A 13 15.74 -71.95 -10.61
N CYS A 14 14.63 -71.51 -10.08
CA CYS A 14 14.34 -71.16 -8.70
C CYS A 14 15.44 -70.44 -7.86
N ALA A 15 15.14 -69.19 -7.51
CA ALA A 15 15.38 -68.72 -6.14
C ALA A 15 14.34 -67.63 -5.82
N VAL A 16 13.32 -68.01 -5.12
CA VAL A 16 12.37 -67.09 -4.46
C VAL A 16 13.12 -66.40 -3.34
N VAL A 17 13.53 -65.18 -3.56
CA VAL A 17 13.96 -64.30 -2.46
C VAL A 17 12.71 -63.54 -2.04
N VAL A 18 12.20 -63.95 -0.89
CA VAL A 18 11.16 -63.24 -0.14
C VAL A 18 11.82 -61.98 0.43
N ALA A 19 11.75 -60.89 -0.28
CA ALA A 19 12.14 -59.58 0.21
C ALA A 19 10.96 -59.01 1.03
N SER A 20 11.17 -58.89 2.33
CA SER A 20 10.28 -58.29 3.32
C SER A 20 9.90 -56.85 2.94
N PRO A 21 8.62 -56.45 3.05
CA PRO A 21 8.18 -55.08 2.76
C PRO A 21 8.36 -54.14 3.96
N ALA A 22 9.55 -54.08 4.57
CA ALA A 22 9.80 -53.24 5.73
C ALA A 22 10.69 -52.01 5.46
N ALA A 23 11.11 -51.78 4.20
CA ALA A 23 12.00 -50.66 3.87
C ALA A 23 11.37 -49.56 3.02
N ALA A 24 10.04 -49.59 2.81
CA ALA A 24 9.37 -48.62 1.96
C ALA A 24 8.54 -47.57 2.74
N GLN A 25 8.64 -47.53 4.06
CA GLN A 25 7.82 -46.63 4.90
C GLN A 25 8.58 -45.44 5.51
N GLU A 26 9.89 -45.34 5.35
CA GLU A 26 10.69 -44.23 5.90
C GLU A 26 10.98 -43.09 4.90
N ALA A 27 10.53 -43.19 3.65
CA ALA A 27 10.76 -42.14 2.66
C ALA A 27 9.59 -41.14 2.47
N GLN A 28 8.51 -41.25 3.24
CA GLN A 28 7.31 -40.39 3.09
C GLN A 28 7.12 -39.37 4.21
N SER A 29 8.02 -39.21 5.15
CA SER A 29 7.86 -38.30 6.29
C SER A 29 8.66 -37.00 6.22
N LEU A 30 9.28 -36.67 5.09
CA LEU A 30 10.07 -35.44 4.92
C LEU A 30 9.49 -34.47 3.89
N GLN A 31 8.24 -34.63 3.47
CA GLN A 31 7.53 -33.63 2.65
C GLN A 31 6.51 -32.85 3.46
N SER A 32 6.87 -32.48 4.68
CA SER A 32 6.05 -31.63 5.51
C SER A 32 6.66 -30.24 5.58
N GLN A 33 5.89 -29.29 5.04
CA GLN A 33 5.92 -27.88 5.43
C GLN A 33 7.11 -27.06 4.94
N SER A 34 7.14 -26.79 3.64
CA SER A 34 7.43 -25.42 3.27
C SER A 34 6.20 -24.57 3.66
N VAL A 35 6.18 -24.09 4.89
CA VAL A 35 5.36 -22.94 5.27
C VAL A 35 5.84 -21.80 4.38
N GLN A 36 5.13 -21.57 3.28
CA GLN A 36 5.24 -20.34 2.55
C GLN A 36 4.80 -19.25 3.54
N SER A 37 5.79 -18.60 4.14
CA SER A 37 5.60 -17.30 4.75
C SER A 37 5.09 -16.40 3.62
N GLN A 38 3.78 -16.26 3.51
CA GLN A 38 3.18 -15.21 2.72
C GLN A 38 3.83 -13.93 3.23
N PRO A 39 4.39 -13.09 2.35
CA PRO A 39 4.83 -11.78 2.77
C PRO A 39 3.62 -11.15 3.46
N ALA A 40 3.79 -10.77 4.72
CA ALA A 40 2.80 -9.99 5.41
C ALA A 40 2.54 -8.79 4.48
N THR A 41 1.38 -8.79 3.84
CA THR A 41 0.89 -7.64 3.09
C THR A 41 0.92 -6.53 4.11
N SER A 42 1.86 -5.61 3.97
CA SER A 42 1.87 -4.37 4.73
C SER A 42 0.55 -3.70 4.37
N ILE A 43 -0.44 -3.86 5.23
CA ILE A 43 -1.68 -3.11 5.15
C ILE A 43 -1.20 -1.68 5.30
N SER A 44 -1.14 -0.96 4.18
CA SER A 44 -0.83 0.47 4.22
C SER A 44 -1.94 1.09 5.05
N THR A 45 -1.55 1.55 6.22
CA THR A 45 -2.44 2.12 7.21
C THR A 45 -2.82 3.51 6.70
N TYR A 46 -3.92 3.57 5.92
CA TYR A 46 -4.42 4.84 5.37
C TYR A 46 -5.11 5.63 6.47
N GLU A 47 -4.63 6.83 6.73
CA GLU A 47 -5.27 7.80 7.60
C GLU A 47 -6.21 8.67 6.79
N ILE A 48 -7.44 8.82 7.27
CA ILE A 48 -8.47 9.64 6.65
C ILE A 48 -8.02 11.10 6.64
N LYS A 49 -8.14 11.74 5.47
CA LYS A 49 -7.75 13.15 5.24
C LYS A 49 -8.98 14.03 5.00
N PRO A 50 -8.92 15.34 5.32
CA PRO A 50 -9.95 16.27 4.90
C PRO A 50 -10.14 16.26 3.38
N GLY A 51 -11.39 16.19 2.92
CA GLY A 51 -11.74 16.08 1.52
C GLY A 51 -11.93 14.64 1.01
N ASP A 52 -11.57 13.63 1.79
CA ASP A 52 -11.83 12.23 1.44
C ASP A 52 -13.32 11.97 1.30
N GLN A 53 -13.68 11.13 0.34
CA GLN A 53 -15.02 10.61 0.22
C GLN A 53 -15.08 9.24 0.89
N ILE A 54 -15.87 9.14 1.96
CA ILE A 54 -16.05 7.91 2.73
C ILE A 54 -17.49 7.43 2.66
N GLU A 55 -17.69 6.13 2.74
CA GLU A 55 -18.97 5.50 2.92
C GLU A 55 -19.03 4.85 4.29
N VAL A 56 -20.09 5.13 5.02
CA VAL A 56 -20.40 4.49 6.29
C VAL A 56 -21.60 3.58 6.07
N TYR A 57 -21.40 2.31 6.36
CA TYR A 57 -22.41 1.27 6.30
C TYR A 57 -22.74 0.75 7.71
N VAL A 58 -24.01 0.75 8.09
CA VAL A 58 -24.50 0.23 9.37
C VAL A 58 -25.35 -1.00 9.09
N TRP A 59 -24.91 -2.16 9.59
CA TRP A 59 -25.58 -3.42 9.32
C TRP A 59 -27.04 -3.43 9.81
N GLY A 60 -27.98 -3.75 8.91
CA GLY A 60 -29.42 -3.78 9.20
C GLY A 60 -30.12 -2.42 9.16
N GLU A 61 -29.40 -1.32 8.93
CA GLU A 61 -29.96 0.04 8.93
C GLU A 61 -29.67 0.78 7.62
N GLU A 62 -30.38 0.44 6.56
CA GLU A 62 -30.21 1.07 5.23
C GLU A 62 -30.33 2.60 5.26
N ARG A 63 -31.11 3.15 6.20
CA ARG A 63 -31.30 4.60 6.36
C ARG A 63 -30.05 5.32 6.85
N LEU A 64 -29.13 4.60 7.46
CA LEU A 64 -27.85 5.13 7.96
C LEU A 64 -26.70 4.92 6.98
N GLN A 65 -26.90 4.12 5.92
CA GLN A 65 -25.90 3.98 4.87
C GLN A 65 -25.77 5.30 4.09
N ARG A 66 -24.56 5.89 4.11
CA ARG A 66 -24.29 7.15 3.43
C ARG A 66 -22.85 7.26 2.96
N SER A 67 -22.72 7.84 1.76
CA SER A 67 -21.45 8.41 1.30
C SER A 67 -21.41 9.88 1.70
N MET A 68 -20.27 10.33 2.24
CA MET A 68 -20.07 11.70 2.68
C MET A 68 -18.61 12.11 2.52
N SER A 69 -18.37 13.40 2.35
CA SER A 69 -17.02 13.94 2.32
C SER A 69 -16.59 14.37 3.72
N VAL A 70 -15.33 14.14 4.05
CA VAL A 70 -14.69 14.68 5.24
C VAL A 70 -14.55 16.20 5.05
N LEU A 71 -15.09 16.95 5.98
CA LEU A 71 -15.07 18.41 5.93
C LEU A 71 -13.65 18.97 6.10
N PRO A 72 -13.39 20.23 5.70
CA PRO A 72 -12.06 20.85 5.85
C PRO A 72 -11.57 20.94 7.32
N ASP A 73 -12.50 20.93 8.29
CA ASP A 73 -12.18 20.86 9.73
C ASP A 73 -11.83 19.44 10.20
N GLY A 74 -11.83 18.47 9.28
CA GLY A 74 -11.55 17.07 9.58
C GLY A 74 -12.72 16.29 10.15
N SER A 75 -13.91 16.85 10.25
CA SER A 75 -15.08 16.18 10.78
C SER A 75 -15.97 15.60 9.68
N ILE A 76 -16.86 14.68 10.07
CA ILE A 76 -17.99 14.19 9.27
C ILE A 76 -19.29 14.43 10.02
N ALA A 77 -20.39 14.65 9.31
CA ALA A 77 -21.73 14.75 9.90
C ALA A 77 -22.48 13.45 9.69
N PHE A 78 -22.59 12.62 10.75
CA PHE A 78 -23.28 11.33 10.67
C PHE A 78 -24.66 11.39 11.34
N PRO A 79 -25.72 10.82 10.74
CA PRO A 79 -27.06 10.82 11.33
C PRO A 79 -27.07 10.20 12.72
N LEU A 80 -27.90 10.72 13.63
CA LEU A 80 -28.04 10.30 15.02
C LEU A 80 -26.83 10.59 15.93
N VAL A 81 -25.63 10.68 15.38
CA VAL A 81 -24.38 10.89 16.14
C VAL A 81 -23.97 12.37 16.12
N GLY A 82 -24.26 13.07 15.00
CA GLY A 82 -23.82 14.46 14.81
C GLY A 82 -22.44 14.56 14.17
N GLN A 83 -21.64 15.54 14.61
CA GLN A 83 -20.28 15.72 14.12
C GLN A 83 -19.31 14.77 14.83
N VAL A 84 -18.50 14.08 14.02
CA VAL A 84 -17.46 13.13 14.45
C VAL A 84 -16.14 13.52 13.81
N ALA A 85 -15.07 13.65 14.60
CA ALA A 85 -13.73 13.86 14.07
C ALA A 85 -13.25 12.59 13.33
N ALA A 86 -12.98 12.73 12.03
CA ALA A 86 -12.57 11.63 11.17
C ALA A 86 -11.11 11.75 10.70
N ALA A 87 -10.63 12.96 10.42
CA ALA A 87 -9.28 13.18 9.94
C ALA A 87 -8.20 12.73 10.94
N GLY A 88 -7.12 12.14 10.42
CA GLY A 88 -6.02 11.58 11.21
C GLY A 88 -6.35 10.25 11.89
N ARG A 89 -7.53 9.67 11.63
CA ARG A 89 -7.93 8.37 12.14
C ARG A 89 -7.88 7.32 11.05
N LEU A 90 -7.68 6.08 11.47
CA LEU A 90 -7.88 4.93 10.60
C LEU A 90 -9.39 4.69 10.40
N PRO A 91 -9.82 4.13 9.25
CA PRO A 91 -11.21 3.74 9.05
C PRO A 91 -11.76 2.88 10.19
N GLN A 92 -10.99 1.91 10.69
CA GLN A 92 -11.36 1.03 11.80
C GLN A 92 -11.55 1.77 13.14
N GLU A 93 -10.77 2.80 13.39
CA GLU A 93 -10.94 3.64 14.58
C GLU A 93 -12.22 4.47 14.47
N LEU A 94 -12.52 4.99 13.27
CA LEU A 94 -13.75 5.72 13.00
C LEU A 94 -14.99 4.82 13.14
N GLU A 95 -14.93 3.56 12.69
CA GLU A 95 -15.98 2.55 12.93
C GLU A 95 -16.31 2.41 14.42
N THR A 96 -15.25 2.31 15.24
CA THR A 96 -15.41 2.17 16.69
C THR A 96 -16.06 3.41 17.30
N VAL A 97 -15.60 4.60 16.91
CA VAL A 97 -16.16 5.86 17.42
C VAL A 97 -17.64 6.02 17.04
N ILE A 98 -18.00 5.73 15.79
CA ILE A 98 -19.40 5.80 15.33
C ILE A 98 -20.26 4.78 16.08
N ARG A 99 -19.81 3.53 16.22
CA ARG A 99 -20.52 2.47 16.93
C ARG A 99 -20.76 2.84 18.40
N ASP A 100 -19.74 3.36 19.08
CA ASP A 100 -19.84 3.77 20.48
C ASP A 100 -20.81 4.95 20.65
N ALA A 101 -20.80 5.91 19.72
CA ALA A 101 -21.75 7.01 19.72
C ALA A 101 -23.19 6.56 19.43
N LEU A 102 -23.38 5.57 18.56
CA LEU A 102 -24.68 4.97 18.28
C LEU A 102 -25.23 4.17 19.46
N SER A 103 -24.38 3.68 20.36
CA SER A 103 -24.79 2.83 21.48
C SER A 103 -25.86 3.48 22.37
N SER A 104 -25.84 4.80 22.51
CA SER A 104 -26.83 5.57 23.26
C SER A 104 -28.23 5.58 22.63
N GLN A 105 -28.33 5.28 21.34
CA GLN A 105 -29.58 5.31 20.56
C GLN A 105 -30.25 3.94 20.44
N TYR A 106 -29.50 2.87 20.74
CA TYR A 106 -29.99 1.49 20.62
C TYR A 106 -30.30 0.89 22.02
N ARG A 107 -31.44 0.20 22.10
CA ARG A 107 -31.81 -0.60 23.28
C ARG A 107 -31.53 -2.06 22.95
N GLY A 108 -30.29 -2.51 23.15
CA GLY A 108 -29.86 -3.87 22.86
C GLY A 108 -28.49 -3.92 22.17
N GLU A 109 -28.33 -4.86 21.26
CA GLU A 109 -27.07 -5.01 20.51
C GLU A 109 -26.88 -3.85 19.53
N VAL A 110 -25.70 -3.22 19.58
CA VAL A 110 -25.33 -2.13 18.68
C VAL A 110 -24.95 -2.72 17.32
N PRO A 111 -25.52 -2.22 16.21
CA PRO A 111 -25.21 -2.75 14.89
C PRO A 111 -23.73 -2.56 14.53
N GLN A 112 -23.22 -3.47 13.72
CA GLN A 112 -21.86 -3.36 13.20
C GLN A 112 -21.77 -2.20 12.20
N VAL A 113 -20.74 -1.38 12.37
CA VAL A 113 -20.42 -0.25 11.48
C VAL A 113 -19.21 -0.62 10.67
N THR A 114 -19.25 -0.31 9.37
CA THR A 114 -18.12 -0.44 8.45
C THR A 114 -17.87 0.90 7.78
N VAL A 115 -16.62 1.35 7.75
CA VAL A 115 -16.20 2.58 7.08
C VAL A 115 -15.25 2.24 5.94
N SER A 116 -15.60 2.69 4.74
CA SER A 116 -14.79 2.51 3.54
C SER A 116 -14.42 3.86 2.94
N VAL A 117 -13.15 4.03 2.56
CA VAL A 117 -12.72 5.20 1.78
C VAL A 117 -12.99 4.92 0.31
N LEU A 118 -13.94 5.65 -0.28
CA LEU A 118 -14.31 5.50 -1.69
C LEU A 118 -13.31 6.19 -2.60
N THR A 119 -12.97 7.45 -2.27
CA THR A 119 -12.08 8.28 -3.07
C THR A 119 -11.22 9.11 -2.13
N PRO A 120 -9.91 8.88 -2.11
CA PRO A 120 -8.98 9.75 -1.38
C PRO A 120 -9.02 11.17 -1.94
N ALA A 121 -8.87 12.16 -1.07
CA ALA A 121 -8.76 13.55 -1.47
C ALA A 121 -7.54 13.76 -2.37
N PRO A 122 -7.67 14.46 -3.50
CA PRO A 122 -6.52 14.76 -4.34
C PRO A 122 -5.57 15.70 -3.58
N MET A 123 -4.29 15.32 -3.58
CA MET A 123 -3.21 16.12 -3.04
C MET A 123 -2.65 17.02 -4.13
N GLN A 124 -2.61 18.32 -3.87
CA GLN A 124 -2.03 19.32 -4.76
C GLN A 124 -0.63 19.73 -4.29
N PHE A 125 0.31 19.83 -5.21
CA PHE A 125 1.65 20.37 -4.96
C PHE A 125 2.15 21.15 -6.18
N THR A 126 3.12 22.03 -5.97
CA THR A 126 3.64 22.90 -7.03
C THR A 126 5.12 22.60 -7.25
N VAL A 127 5.53 22.50 -8.52
CA VAL A 127 6.94 22.33 -8.90
C VAL A 127 7.39 23.52 -9.72
N LEU A 128 8.47 24.15 -9.28
CA LEU A 128 9.05 25.35 -9.88
C LEU A 128 10.54 25.16 -10.19
N GLY A 129 11.07 25.97 -11.08
CA GLY A 129 12.51 26.02 -11.39
C GLY A 129 12.88 25.19 -12.61
N ARG A 130 14.05 24.53 -12.58
CA ARG A 130 14.65 23.87 -13.74
C ARG A 130 14.15 22.45 -13.93
N VAL A 131 12.85 22.32 -14.19
CA VAL A 131 12.16 21.07 -14.52
C VAL A 131 11.59 21.12 -15.94
N GLY A 132 11.23 19.98 -16.48
CA GLY A 132 10.68 19.90 -17.84
C GLY A 132 9.37 20.64 -18.01
N SER A 133 8.48 20.58 -17.01
CA SER A 133 7.16 21.20 -17.00
C SER A 133 6.86 21.78 -15.62
N PRO A 134 7.25 23.04 -15.34
CA PRO A 134 6.88 23.70 -14.09
C PRO A 134 5.37 23.91 -14.02
N GLY A 135 4.78 23.72 -12.82
CA GLY A 135 3.33 23.89 -12.65
C GLY A 135 2.83 23.30 -11.35
N THR A 136 1.50 23.31 -11.21
CA THR A 136 0.81 22.64 -10.11
C THR A 136 0.28 21.30 -10.59
N PHE A 137 0.50 20.28 -9.78
CA PHE A 137 0.12 18.90 -10.05
C PHE A 137 -0.82 18.37 -8.98
N GLU A 138 -1.66 17.43 -9.37
CA GLU A 138 -2.58 16.75 -8.48
C GLU A 138 -2.33 15.23 -8.51
N THR A 139 -2.43 14.59 -7.36
CA THR A 139 -2.34 13.14 -7.23
C THR A 139 -3.25 12.63 -6.10
N ALA A 140 -3.83 11.46 -6.29
CA ALA A 140 -4.67 10.81 -5.27
C ALA A 140 -3.89 9.87 -4.35
N ARG A 141 -2.57 9.75 -4.53
CA ARG A 141 -1.71 8.88 -3.74
C ARG A 141 -0.57 9.67 -3.10
N ASP A 142 -0.05 9.16 -2.01
CA ASP A 142 1.15 9.71 -1.41
C ASP A 142 2.34 9.48 -2.35
N ILE A 143 3.11 10.53 -2.59
CA ILE A 143 4.28 10.53 -3.48
C ILE A 143 5.50 11.12 -2.78
N ASN A 144 6.66 10.75 -3.25
CA ASN A 144 7.93 11.33 -2.83
C ASN A 144 8.45 12.36 -3.84
N VAL A 145 9.54 13.06 -3.49
CA VAL A 145 10.15 14.09 -4.33
C VAL A 145 10.56 13.58 -5.71
N ILE A 146 10.94 12.31 -5.85
CA ILE A 146 11.35 11.72 -7.13
C ILE A 146 10.14 11.55 -8.05
N GLU A 147 9.04 11.06 -7.50
CA GLU A 147 7.78 10.90 -8.23
C GLU A 147 7.20 12.26 -8.63
N ALA A 148 7.25 13.25 -7.72
CA ALA A 148 6.84 14.62 -8.00
C ALA A 148 7.64 15.24 -9.15
N LEU A 149 8.96 15.06 -9.15
CA LEU A 149 9.79 15.52 -10.27
C LEU A 149 9.52 14.75 -11.55
N SER A 150 9.22 13.46 -11.47
CA SER A 150 8.87 12.66 -12.65
C SER A 150 7.57 13.17 -13.30
N LEU A 151 6.58 13.58 -12.51
CA LEU A 151 5.35 14.22 -13.00
C LEU A 151 5.64 15.57 -13.67
N ALA A 152 6.63 16.33 -13.16
CA ALA A 152 7.08 17.58 -13.74
C ALA A 152 8.04 17.40 -14.95
N GLY A 153 8.17 16.19 -15.50
CA GLY A 153 9.04 15.90 -16.65
C GLY A 153 10.52 15.81 -16.33
N GLY A 154 10.87 15.62 -15.04
CA GLY A 154 12.24 15.50 -14.57
C GLY A 154 13.00 16.81 -14.48
N GLY A 155 14.21 16.76 -13.94
CA GLY A 155 15.12 17.92 -13.95
C GLY A 155 15.73 18.14 -15.33
N THR A 156 15.85 19.40 -15.74
CA THR A 156 16.57 19.75 -16.98
C THR A 156 18.08 19.50 -16.83
N VAL A 157 18.82 19.56 -17.92
CA VAL A 157 20.29 19.38 -17.91
C VAL A 157 21.03 20.39 -17.02
N PHE A 158 20.38 21.49 -16.67
CA PHE A 158 20.93 22.54 -15.80
C PHE A 158 20.39 22.48 -14.38
N ALA A 159 19.55 21.50 -14.06
CA ALA A 159 18.94 21.34 -12.74
C ALA A 159 19.96 20.90 -11.70
N ASN A 160 19.96 21.55 -10.56
CA ASN A 160 20.77 21.12 -9.43
C ASN A 160 19.97 20.20 -8.52
N LEU A 161 20.13 18.89 -8.71
CA LEU A 161 19.43 17.85 -7.96
C LEU A 161 20.09 17.52 -6.60
N ASP A 162 21.22 18.19 -6.26
CA ASP A 162 21.84 18.09 -4.93
C ASP A 162 21.06 18.89 -3.87
N ARG A 163 20.37 19.95 -4.31
CA ARG A 163 19.78 20.94 -3.40
C ARG A 163 18.38 21.34 -3.89
N ILE A 164 17.46 20.41 -3.80
CA ILE A 164 16.05 20.67 -4.06
C ILE A 164 15.45 21.22 -2.79
N THR A 165 14.77 22.36 -2.87
CA THR A 165 14.13 23.00 -1.73
C THR A 165 12.64 22.74 -1.78
N ILE A 166 12.08 22.25 -0.66
CA ILE A 166 10.65 22.01 -0.49
C ILE A 166 10.17 22.98 0.59
N ILE A 167 9.21 23.82 0.23
CA ILE A 167 8.55 24.74 1.16
C ILE A 167 7.21 24.13 1.55
N ARG A 168 7.07 23.83 2.82
CA ARG A 168 5.87 23.23 3.41
C ARG A 168 5.19 24.19 4.36
N LYS A 169 3.89 24.31 4.27
CA LYS A 169 3.08 25.08 5.20
C LYS A 169 2.64 24.18 6.36
N GLY A 170 3.24 24.35 7.53
CA GLY A 170 2.84 23.67 8.75
C GLY A 170 1.97 24.54 9.65
N ALA A 171 1.53 23.98 10.78
CA ALA A 171 0.75 24.70 11.79
C ALA A 171 1.53 25.91 12.38
N ASP A 172 2.85 25.78 12.51
CA ASP A 172 3.74 26.80 13.07
C ASP A 172 4.30 27.78 12.02
N GLY A 173 3.81 27.73 10.75
CA GLY A 173 4.29 28.56 9.66
C GLY A 173 4.96 27.76 8.54
N LEU A 174 5.78 28.46 7.74
CA LEU A 174 6.51 27.86 6.64
C LEU A 174 7.75 27.14 7.13
N ARG A 175 7.93 25.90 6.70
CA ARG A 175 9.14 25.09 6.91
C ARG A 175 9.84 24.87 5.60
N VAL A 176 11.17 24.87 5.64
CA VAL A 176 12.01 24.56 4.49
C VAL A 176 12.65 23.19 4.71
N LEU A 177 12.43 22.29 3.77
CA LEU A 177 13.04 20.97 3.72
C LEU A 177 13.98 20.93 2.52
N GLU A 178 15.09 20.24 2.66
CA GLU A 178 16.03 20.03 1.55
C GLU A 178 15.99 18.56 1.13
N ALA A 179 15.96 18.32 -0.17
CA ALA A 179 16.05 16.98 -0.74
C ALA A 179 17.28 16.91 -1.65
N ASN A 180 17.95 15.77 -1.64
CA ASN A 180 19.09 15.45 -2.50
C ASN A 180 18.83 14.12 -3.20
N ILE A 181 18.62 14.16 -4.50
CA ILE A 181 18.38 12.96 -5.31
C ILE A 181 19.49 12.69 -6.33
N LYS A 182 20.53 13.53 -6.39
CA LYS A 182 21.66 13.38 -7.33
C LYS A 182 22.38 12.03 -7.20
N PRO A 183 22.58 11.43 -6.00
CA PRO A 183 23.16 10.10 -5.90
C PRO A 183 22.38 9.05 -6.71
N LEU A 184 21.06 9.21 -6.81
CA LEU A 184 20.16 8.26 -7.50
C LEU A 184 20.12 8.47 -9.02
N MET A 185 20.61 9.60 -9.52
CA MET A 185 20.67 9.91 -10.96
C MET A 185 21.94 9.37 -11.64
N ARG A 186 22.78 8.65 -10.91
CA ARG A 186 23.94 7.96 -11.46
C ARG A 186 23.50 6.64 -12.08
N GLY A 187 24.15 6.22 -13.15
CA GLY A 187 23.72 5.07 -13.95
C GLY A 187 23.65 3.72 -13.21
N ARG A 188 24.24 3.61 -12.02
CA ARG A 188 24.11 2.46 -11.13
C ARG A 188 23.85 2.96 -9.71
N VAL A 189 22.73 2.56 -9.16
CA VAL A 189 22.30 2.91 -7.79
C VAL A 189 22.59 1.72 -6.88
N ASP A 190 23.25 1.96 -5.75
CA ASP A 190 23.50 1.00 -4.70
C ASP A 190 22.78 1.38 -3.38
N ALA A 191 22.87 0.51 -2.36
CA ALA A 191 22.25 0.77 -1.08
C ALA A 191 22.82 2.02 -0.39
N ALA A 192 24.12 2.30 -0.57
CA ALA A 192 24.75 3.48 0.00
C ALA A 192 24.29 4.78 -0.69
N ASP A 193 23.91 4.72 -1.95
CA ASP A 193 23.32 5.88 -2.65
C ASP A 193 21.92 6.20 -2.12
N LEU A 194 21.13 5.18 -1.75
CA LEU A 194 19.83 5.37 -1.10
C LEU A 194 19.97 6.01 0.28
N GLU A 195 20.96 5.61 1.06
CA GLU A 195 21.25 6.22 2.38
C GLU A 195 21.71 7.68 2.28
N ARG A 196 22.46 8.03 1.22
CA ARG A 196 22.92 9.40 0.96
C ARG A 196 21.83 10.29 0.35
N ALA A 197 20.84 9.69 -0.29
CA ALA A 197 19.73 10.42 -0.85
C ALA A 197 18.77 10.82 0.28
N ASN A 198 18.40 12.10 0.30
CA ASN A 198 17.35 12.57 1.19
C ASN A 198 16.04 12.59 0.41
N ILE A 199 15.31 11.48 0.47
CA ILE A 199 14.02 11.32 -0.21
C ILE A 199 12.93 11.82 0.72
N VAL A 200 12.41 13.00 0.43
CA VAL A 200 11.33 13.62 1.20
C VAL A 200 9.99 13.21 0.63
N GLN A 201 9.05 12.83 1.52
CA GLN A 201 7.65 12.62 1.19
C GLN A 201 6.98 13.98 0.94
N ILE A 202 6.18 14.10 -0.11
CA ILE A 202 5.48 15.33 -0.46
C ILE A 202 4.12 15.32 0.23
N GLU A 203 3.74 16.49 0.74
CA GLU A 203 2.43 16.72 1.35
C GLU A 203 1.60 17.74 0.55
N ALA A 204 0.29 17.75 0.84
CA ALA A 204 -0.61 18.70 0.18
C ALA A 204 -0.20 20.16 0.46
N GLY A 205 -0.09 20.96 -0.61
CA GLY A 205 0.33 22.35 -0.54
C GLY A 205 1.84 22.58 -0.57
N ASP A 206 2.67 21.54 -0.69
CA ASP A 206 4.11 21.69 -0.83
C ASP A 206 4.48 22.42 -2.11
N THR A 207 5.53 23.25 -2.03
CA THR A 207 6.15 23.88 -3.18
C THR A 207 7.59 23.38 -3.32
N ILE A 208 7.88 22.71 -4.41
CA ILE A 208 9.18 22.13 -4.74
C ILE A 208 9.91 23.09 -5.68
N ILE A 209 11.10 23.51 -5.31
CA ILE A 209 11.92 24.43 -6.10
C ILE A 209 13.20 23.69 -6.49
N VAL A 210 13.42 23.58 -7.80
CA VAL A 210 14.62 22.96 -8.39
C VAL A 210 15.51 24.07 -8.97
N PRO A 211 16.63 24.40 -8.33
CA PRO A 211 17.49 25.48 -8.77
C PRO A 211 18.36 25.12 -9.99
#